data_f2a992a0065369ecac30d72e0f1642d1
#
_entry.id   f2a992a0065369ecac30d72e0f1642d1
#
_cell.length_a   1.000
_cell.length_b   1.000
_cell.length_c   1.000
_cell.angle_alpha   90.00
_cell.angle_beta   90.00
_cell.angle_gamma   90.00
#
_symmetry.space_group_name_H-M   'P 1'
#
loop_
_entity.id
_entity.type
_entity.pdbx_description
1 polymer ?
#
loop_
_entity_poly.entity_id
_entity_poly.type
_entity_poly.pdbx_seq_one_letter_code
_entity_poly.pdbx_strand_id
1 'polypeptide(L)'
;MEVLLGKPPKMHRDVKTVARQFTPMDLTGVALQDAVIQVLSHPTVASKRFLITIGDRSVGGLTHRDQMVGPWQVPVADCAVTLADFKGFAGEAMSMGERTPLASIDAPASGRMAVAEAITNLLAAPIELARVKLSANWMAACGEPGEDAALYETVKAVGMDLCPALGVSIPVGKDSLSMRTQWSEGGQTRKVTSPVSLIVTAFASLADVRGTFTPQLDATQDTTLLLVEIGRAHV
;
A
#
# COMPACT_ATOMS: atom_id res chain seq x y z
N MET A 1 -15.09 -0.52 33.92
CA MET A 1 -15.02 0.96 33.73
C MET A 1 -13.67 1.51 34.14
N GLU A 2 -13.08 1.14 35.29
CA GLU A 2 -11.76 1.62 35.72
C GLU A 2 -10.62 1.28 34.73
N VAL A 3 -10.67 0.11 34.08
CA VAL A 3 -9.67 -0.29 33.06
C VAL A 3 -9.81 0.52 31.79
N LEU A 4 -11.03 0.95 31.43
CA LEU A 4 -11.30 1.70 30.20
C LEU A 4 -11.18 3.23 30.38
N LEU A 5 -11.55 3.74 31.54
CA LEU A 5 -11.63 5.18 31.81
C LEU A 5 -10.69 5.63 32.94
N GLY A 6 -10.03 4.69 33.63
CA GLY A 6 -9.10 4.95 34.71
C GLY A 6 -7.64 4.89 34.26
N LYS A 7 -6.78 4.41 35.14
CA LYS A 7 -5.38 4.13 34.82
C LYS A 7 -5.25 2.67 34.41
N PRO A 8 -5.13 2.35 33.10
CA PRO A 8 -4.92 0.99 32.67
C PRO A 8 -3.60 0.45 33.28
N PRO A 9 -3.48 -0.87 33.51
CA PRO A 9 -2.23 -1.45 33.98
C PRO A 9 -1.10 -1.07 33.02
N LYS A 10 0.06 -0.72 33.59
CA LYS A 10 1.24 -0.40 32.79
C LYS A 10 1.64 -1.63 31.99
N MET A 11 1.70 -1.48 30.68
CA MET A 11 2.20 -2.50 29.80
C MET A 11 3.69 -2.28 29.55
N HIS A 12 4.49 -3.32 29.75
CA HIS A 12 5.90 -3.31 29.40
C HIS A 12 6.07 -4.08 28.07
N ARG A 13 6.74 -3.46 27.10
CA ARG A 13 7.12 -4.08 25.84
C ARG A 13 8.64 -4.12 25.77
N ASP A 14 9.19 -5.32 25.60
CA ASP A 14 10.63 -5.50 25.37
C ASP A 14 10.90 -5.36 23.86
N VAL A 15 11.18 -4.13 23.45
CA VAL A 15 11.39 -3.79 22.04
C VAL A 15 12.83 -4.14 21.65
N LYS A 16 13.02 -5.31 21.07
CA LYS A 16 14.32 -5.78 20.58
C LYS A 16 14.27 -6.08 19.10
N THR A 17 15.23 -5.57 18.37
CA THR A 17 15.45 -5.96 16.98
C THR A 17 15.97 -7.39 16.92
N VAL A 18 15.34 -8.21 16.12
CA VAL A 18 15.77 -9.58 15.84
C VAL A 18 16.33 -9.63 14.43
N ALA A 19 17.57 -10.05 14.29
CA ALA A 19 18.18 -10.24 12.98
C ALA A 19 17.45 -11.37 12.24
N ARG A 20 16.96 -11.05 11.06
CA ARG A 20 16.31 -12.04 10.18
C ARG A 20 17.38 -12.70 9.32
N GLN A 21 17.33 -14.02 9.26
CA GLN A 21 18.19 -14.79 8.38
C GLN A 21 17.42 -15.15 7.12
N PHE A 22 18.04 -14.89 5.97
CA PHE A 22 17.50 -15.25 4.66
C PHE A 22 18.39 -16.26 3.99
N THR A 23 17.77 -17.27 3.40
CA THR A 23 18.49 -18.15 2.48
C THR A 23 18.57 -17.44 1.14
N PRO A 24 19.75 -17.23 0.57
CA PRO A 24 19.91 -16.67 -0.75
C PRO A 24 19.11 -17.48 -1.77
N MET A 25 18.45 -16.79 -2.70
CA MET A 25 17.76 -17.46 -3.79
C MET A 25 18.77 -18.02 -4.78
N ASP A 26 18.70 -19.31 -5.04
CA ASP A 26 19.49 -19.93 -6.11
C ASP A 26 18.81 -19.67 -7.47
N LEU A 27 19.44 -18.86 -8.29
CA LEU A 27 18.99 -18.55 -9.64
C LEU A 27 19.73 -19.34 -10.72
N THR A 28 20.50 -20.36 -10.35
CA THR A 28 21.25 -21.19 -11.28
C THR A 28 20.29 -21.88 -12.25
N GLY A 29 20.50 -21.66 -13.54
CA GLY A 29 19.67 -22.27 -14.60
C GLY A 29 18.29 -21.65 -14.80
N VAL A 30 17.96 -20.56 -14.11
CA VAL A 30 16.68 -19.84 -14.30
C VAL A 30 16.80 -18.92 -15.53
N ALA A 31 16.05 -19.19 -16.58
CA ALA A 31 15.93 -18.30 -17.72
C ALA A 31 15.04 -17.09 -17.35
N LEU A 32 15.44 -15.88 -17.74
CA LEU A 32 14.69 -14.66 -17.45
C LEU A 32 13.25 -14.72 -17.96
N GLN A 33 13.05 -15.24 -19.17
CA GLN A 33 11.70 -15.36 -19.78
C GLN A 33 10.79 -16.27 -18.96
N ASP A 34 11.29 -17.41 -18.47
CA ASP A 34 10.52 -18.33 -17.65
C ASP A 34 10.20 -17.69 -16.29
N ALA A 35 11.15 -16.99 -15.69
CA ALA A 35 10.93 -16.26 -14.45
C ALA A 35 9.84 -15.18 -14.61
N VAL A 36 9.85 -14.42 -15.69
CA VAL A 36 8.81 -13.41 -16.00
C VAL A 36 7.44 -14.07 -16.11
N ILE A 37 7.33 -15.16 -16.87
CA ILE A 37 6.05 -15.88 -17.04
C ILE A 37 5.55 -16.43 -15.70
N GLN A 38 6.43 -17.03 -14.91
CA GLN A 38 6.07 -17.57 -13.59
C GLN A 38 5.58 -16.46 -12.63
N VAL A 39 6.28 -15.33 -12.58
CA VAL A 39 5.89 -14.19 -11.73
C VAL A 39 4.54 -13.63 -12.17
N LEU A 40 4.35 -13.36 -13.46
CA LEU A 40 3.11 -12.79 -13.99
C LEU A 40 1.91 -13.74 -13.86
N SER A 41 2.17 -15.05 -13.85
CA SER A 41 1.13 -16.09 -13.68
C SER A 41 0.86 -16.40 -12.20
N HIS A 42 1.67 -15.93 -11.28
CA HIS A 42 1.50 -16.20 -9.86
C HIS A 42 0.17 -15.60 -9.35
N PRO A 43 -0.66 -16.33 -8.59
CA PRO A 43 -1.98 -15.85 -8.14
C PRO A 43 -1.96 -14.50 -7.42
N THR A 44 -0.88 -14.16 -6.71
CA THR A 44 -0.72 -12.86 -6.05
C THR A 44 -0.48 -11.71 -7.03
N VAL A 45 0.13 -11.99 -8.19
CA VAL A 45 0.53 -10.98 -9.20
C VAL A 45 -0.46 -10.94 -10.37
N ALA A 46 -1.02 -12.09 -10.75
CA ALA A 46 -1.91 -12.23 -11.89
C ALA A 46 -3.15 -11.32 -11.78
N SER A 47 -3.77 -11.06 -12.93
CA SER A 47 -4.93 -10.18 -13.03
C SER A 47 -6.06 -10.54 -12.06
N LYS A 48 -6.60 -9.53 -11.37
CA LYS A 48 -7.77 -9.61 -10.49
C LYS A 48 -9.05 -9.09 -11.16
N ARG A 49 -9.06 -9.01 -12.50
CA ARG A 49 -10.18 -8.49 -13.26
C ARG A 49 -11.52 -9.09 -12.83
N PHE A 50 -11.55 -10.39 -12.53
CA PHE A 50 -12.77 -11.07 -12.09
C PHE A 50 -13.35 -10.48 -10.81
N LEU A 51 -12.51 -10.02 -9.86
CA LEU A 51 -12.96 -9.39 -8.63
C LEU A 51 -13.64 -8.04 -8.89
N ILE A 52 -13.17 -7.30 -9.89
CA ILE A 52 -13.74 -6.00 -10.26
C ILE A 52 -15.07 -6.20 -11.00
N THR A 53 -15.23 -7.30 -11.75
CA THR A 53 -16.39 -7.53 -12.62
C THR A 53 -17.55 -8.26 -11.95
N ILE A 54 -17.32 -8.98 -10.85
CA ILE A 54 -18.39 -9.70 -10.12
C ILE A 54 -19.16 -8.85 -9.12
N GLY A 55 -18.66 -7.66 -8.77
CA GLY A 55 -19.28 -6.69 -7.86
C GLY A 55 -19.61 -5.38 -8.55
N ASP A 56 -20.16 -4.45 -7.78
CA ASP A 56 -20.45 -3.10 -8.26
C ASP A 56 -19.15 -2.32 -8.45
N ARG A 57 -18.87 -1.89 -9.68
CA ARG A 57 -17.68 -1.10 -10.01
C ARG A 57 -17.85 0.38 -9.66
N SER A 58 -19.05 0.88 -9.79
CA SER A 58 -19.39 2.28 -9.57
C SER A 58 -20.72 2.40 -8.86
N VAL A 59 -20.75 3.21 -7.81
CA VAL A 59 -21.95 3.46 -7.02
C VAL A 59 -22.21 4.96 -6.94
N GLY A 60 -23.50 5.37 -7.04
CA GLY A 60 -23.90 6.76 -6.89
C GLY A 60 -23.75 7.64 -8.14
N GLY A 61 -23.12 7.17 -9.20
CA GLY A 61 -23.02 7.88 -10.49
C GLY A 61 -22.07 9.08 -10.54
N LEU A 62 -21.29 9.31 -9.47
CA LEU A 62 -20.31 10.42 -9.39
C LEU A 62 -18.87 9.97 -9.72
N THR A 63 -18.68 8.79 -10.25
CA THR A 63 -17.37 8.31 -10.69
C THR A 63 -16.95 9.06 -11.94
N HIS A 64 -15.80 9.76 -11.87
CA HIS A 64 -15.25 10.45 -13.04
C HIS A 64 -14.56 9.48 -13.99
N ARG A 65 -13.85 8.49 -13.46
CA ARG A 65 -13.15 7.45 -14.22
C ARG A 65 -13.49 6.08 -13.64
N ASP A 66 -13.83 5.12 -14.51
CA ASP A 66 -13.97 3.72 -14.15
C ASP A 66 -12.59 3.08 -13.94
N GLN A 67 -12.52 2.04 -13.13
CA GLN A 67 -11.30 1.23 -12.95
C GLN A 67 -10.83 0.56 -14.26
N MET A 68 -11.79 0.20 -15.13
CA MET A 68 -11.53 -0.45 -16.40
C MET A 68 -11.45 0.59 -17.50
N VAL A 69 -10.26 0.81 -18.03
CA VAL A 69 -9.95 1.91 -18.94
C VAL A 69 -9.90 1.44 -20.40
N GLY A 70 -10.25 2.37 -21.30
CA GLY A 70 -10.18 2.20 -22.74
C GLY A 70 -11.30 1.36 -23.34
N PRO A 71 -11.36 1.24 -24.69
CA PRO A 71 -12.46 0.58 -25.38
C PRO A 71 -12.54 -0.94 -25.12
N TRP A 72 -11.41 -1.53 -24.77
CA TRP A 72 -11.32 -2.96 -24.49
C TRP A 72 -11.57 -3.33 -23.02
N GLN A 73 -11.80 -2.34 -22.16
CA GLN A 73 -11.97 -2.54 -20.72
C GLN A 73 -10.84 -3.40 -20.12
N VAL A 74 -9.61 -3.15 -20.58
CA VAL A 74 -8.40 -3.73 -20.02
C VAL A 74 -7.92 -2.80 -18.92
N PRO A 75 -7.56 -3.29 -17.77
CA PRO A 75 -7.41 -2.53 -16.55
C PRO A 75 -6.12 -1.69 -16.54
N VAL A 76 -5.87 -0.91 -15.58
CA VAL A 76 -6.47 -0.65 -14.27
C VAL A 76 -6.06 0.74 -13.90
N ALA A 77 -7.00 1.56 -13.53
CA ALA A 77 -6.66 2.83 -12.91
C ALA A 77 -6.39 2.58 -11.42
N ASP A 78 -5.17 2.87 -10.95
CA ASP A 78 -4.79 2.77 -9.53
C ASP A 78 -5.13 4.05 -8.74
N CYS A 79 -5.80 4.99 -9.39
CA CYS A 79 -6.33 6.22 -8.81
C CYS A 79 -7.83 6.29 -9.07
N ALA A 80 -8.63 6.31 -8.00
CA ALA A 80 -10.06 6.54 -8.07
C ALA A 80 -10.34 8.04 -8.04
N VAL A 81 -11.18 8.53 -8.96
CA VAL A 81 -11.57 9.94 -9.02
C VAL A 81 -13.07 10.07 -9.06
N THR A 82 -13.62 10.84 -8.13
CA THR A 82 -15.04 11.10 -8.01
C THR A 82 -15.37 12.59 -8.15
N LEU A 83 -16.56 12.90 -8.62
CA LEU A 83 -17.11 14.25 -8.69
C LEU A 83 -17.78 14.62 -7.37
N ALA A 84 -17.74 15.90 -7.00
CA ALA A 84 -18.45 16.42 -5.84
C ALA A 84 -19.95 16.55 -6.08
N ASP A 85 -20.36 16.77 -7.33
CA ASP A 85 -21.76 16.94 -7.74
C ASP A 85 -21.96 16.60 -9.23
N PHE A 86 -23.21 16.65 -9.70
CA PHE A 86 -23.59 16.36 -11.09
C PHE A 86 -23.48 17.57 -12.04
N LYS A 87 -23.03 18.73 -11.60
CA LYS A 87 -23.01 19.96 -12.39
C LYS A 87 -21.62 20.51 -12.65
N GLY A 88 -20.74 20.39 -11.66
CA GLY A 88 -19.37 20.88 -11.70
C GLY A 88 -18.35 19.83 -12.05
N PHE A 89 -17.08 20.23 -12.01
CA PHE A 89 -15.93 19.37 -12.24
C PHE A 89 -15.01 19.26 -11.01
N ALA A 90 -15.38 19.88 -9.91
CA ALA A 90 -14.69 19.68 -8.65
C ALA A 90 -14.89 18.23 -8.15
N GLY A 91 -13.91 17.69 -7.45
CA GLY A 91 -14.00 16.34 -6.98
C GLY A 91 -12.87 15.94 -6.03
N GLU A 92 -12.67 14.66 -5.92
CA GLU A 92 -11.65 14.05 -5.04
C GLU A 92 -10.95 12.92 -5.77
N ALA A 93 -9.66 12.76 -5.46
CA ALA A 93 -8.86 11.62 -5.87
C ALA A 93 -8.46 10.79 -4.67
N MET A 94 -8.44 9.48 -4.85
CA MET A 94 -8.02 8.49 -3.84
C MET A 94 -7.15 7.43 -4.49
N SER A 95 -6.15 6.97 -3.74
CA SER A 95 -5.29 5.86 -4.15
C SER A 95 -4.80 5.08 -2.93
N MET A 96 -4.28 3.89 -3.18
CA MET A 96 -3.74 3.05 -2.11
C MET A 96 -2.30 2.66 -2.40
N GLY A 97 -1.58 2.31 -1.33
CA GLY A 97 -0.26 1.72 -1.39
C GLY A 97 -0.02 0.75 -0.24
N GLU A 98 0.66 -0.36 -0.53
CA GLU A 98 1.08 -1.35 0.44
C GLU A 98 2.29 -2.14 -0.08
N ARG A 99 3.18 -2.55 0.84
CA ARG A 99 4.34 -3.39 0.50
C ARG A 99 4.63 -4.41 1.61
N THR A 100 3.57 -5.04 2.10
CA THR A 100 3.65 -5.96 3.24
C THR A 100 4.68 -7.08 3.08
N PRO A 101 4.83 -7.77 1.93
CA PRO A 101 5.87 -8.81 1.80
C PRO A 101 7.28 -8.31 2.05
N LEU A 102 7.58 -7.05 1.71
CA LEU A 102 8.89 -6.45 1.96
C LEU A 102 9.18 -6.28 3.46
N ALA A 103 8.16 -6.11 4.30
CA ALA A 103 8.34 -5.96 5.74
C ALA A 103 8.96 -7.20 6.41
N SER A 104 8.89 -8.37 5.76
CA SER A 104 9.61 -9.55 6.24
C SER A 104 11.12 -9.43 6.06
N ILE A 105 11.58 -8.51 5.22
CA ILE A 105 13.00 -8.23 4.94
C ILE A 105 13.43 -6.93 5.65
N ASP A 106 12.71 -5.83 5.35
CA ASP A 106 12.95 -4.50 5.87
C ASP A 106 11.60 -3.80 6.12
N ALA A 107 11.15 -3.81 7.37
CA ALA A 107 9.86 -3.23 7.73
C ALA A 107 9.80 -1.70 7.51
N PRO A 108 10.82 -0.89 7.90
CA PRO A 108 10.86 0.52 7.57
C PRO A 108 10.80 0.83 6.07
N ALA A 109 11.52 0.07 5.24
CA ALA A 109 11.46 0.23 3.78
C ALA A 109 10.06 -0.10 3.23
N SER A 110 9.41 -1.16 3.73
CA SER A 110 8.04 -1.51 3.40
C SER A 110 7.07 -0.33 3.66
N GLY A 111 7.20 0.30 4.83
CA GLY A 111 6.37 1.47 5.19
C GLY A 111 6.61 2.68 4.28
N ARG A 112 7.87 3.00 3.99
CA ARG A 112 8.19 4.09 3.05
C ARG A 112 7.66 3.81 1.65
N MET A 113 7.80 2.59 1.16
CA MET A 113 7.29 2.19 -0.16
C MET A 113 5.76 2.20 -0.23
N ALA A 114 5.06 1.84 0.85
CA ALA A 114 3.60 1.94 0.90
C ALA A 114 3.12 3.40 0.75
N VAL A 115 3.77 4.35 1.43
CA VAL A 115 3.49 5.78 1.26
C VAL A 115 3.83 6.25 -0.16
N ALA A 116 4.99 5.85 -0.67
CA ALA A 116 5.42 6.24 -2.01
C ALA A 116 4.46 5.72 -3.09
N GLU A 117 4.01 4.47 -2.99
CA GLU A 117 3.05 3.88 -3.92
C GLU A 117 1.70 4.62 -3.88
N ALA A 118 1.15 4.89 -2.69
CA ALA A 118 -0.08 5.65 -2.57
C ALA A 118 0.03 7.03 -3.24
N ILE A 119 1.14 7.75 -3.02
CA ILE A 119 1.34 9.08 -3.61
C ILE A 119 1.57 8.98 -5.13
N THR A 120 2.38 8.04 -5.61
CA THR A 120 2.65 7.91 -7.05
C THR A 120 1.41 7.49 -7.83
N ASN A 121 0.57 6.62 -7.28
CA ASN A 121 -0.73 6.29 -7.87
C ASN A 121 -1.65 7.52 -7.93
N LEU A 122 -1.63 8.36 -6.88
CA LEU A 122 -2.44 9.57 -6.81
C LEU A 122 -2.05 10.62 -7.87
N LEU A 123 -0.79 10.59 -8.34
CA LEU A 123 -0.29 11.52 -9.38
C LEU A 123 -0.98 11.37 -10.75
N ALA A 124 -1.78 10.33 -10.96
CA ALA A 124 -2.65 10.24 -12.12
C ALA A 124 -3.71 11.37 -12.15
N ALA A 125 -4.07 11.93 -10.99
CA ALA A 125 -4.96 13.07 -10.88
C ALA A 125 -4.17 14.39 -10.72
N PRO A 126 -4.74 15.55 -11.12
CA PRO A 126 -4.09 16.85 -11.02
C PRO A 126 -4.08 17.38 -9.58
N ILE A 127 -3.34 16.72 -8.72
CA ILE A 127 -3.23 17.01 -7.28
C ILE A 127 -2.19 18.09 -6.97
N GLU A 128 -2.33 18.69 -5.81
CA GLU A 128 -1.31 19.50 -5.15
C GLU A 128 -0.76 18.69 -3.96
N LEU A 129 0.52 18.30 -3.97
CA LEU A 129 1.10 17.42 -2.94
C LEU A 129 0.89 17.97 -1.51
N ALA A 130 1.01 19.27 -1.30
CA ALA A 130 0.82 19.90 0.00
C ALA A 130 -0.61 19.74 0.56
N ARG A 131 -1.58 19.42 -0.28
CA ARG A 131 -2.99 19.21 0.09
C ARG A 131 -3.32 17.74 0.34
N VAL A 132 -2.40 16.81 0.02
CA VAL A 132 -2.60 15.39 0.22
C VAL A 132 -2.70 15.07 1.72
N LYS A 133 -3.68 14.26 2.06
CA LYS A 133 -3.85 13.66 3.39
C LYS A 133 -3.81 12.16 3.28
N LEU A 134 -3.18 11.52 4.25
CA LEU A 134 -3.03 10.07 4.29
C LEU A 134 -3.87 9.49 5.42
N SER A 135 -4.45 8.32 5.17
CA SER A 135 -4.95 7.42 6.20
C SER A 135 -4.02 6.22 6.28
N ALA A 136 -3.60 5.84 7.47
CA ALA A 136 -2.67 4.73 7.69
C ALA A 136 -3.29 3.62 8.53
N ASN A 137 -3.39 2.43 7.97
CA ASN A 137 -3.82 1.24 8.71
C ASN A 137 -2.60 0.39 9.03
N TRP A 138 -2.33 0.25 10.31
CA TRP A 138 -1.21 -0.51 10.85
C TRP A 138 -1.67 -1.85 11.39
N MET A 139 -0.96 -2.89 11.00
CA MET A 139 -1.19 -4.23 11.53
C MET A 139 0.16 -4.83 11.94
N ALA A 140 0.22 -5.38 13.14
CA ALA A 140 1.43 -5.98 13.70
C ALA A 140 1.09 -7.11 14.67
N ALA A 141 1.96 -8.08 14.80
CA ALA A 141 1.87 -9.13 15.79
C ALA A 141 2.66 -8.75 17.05
N CYS A 142 2.24 -7.68 17.72
CA CYS A 142 2.92 -7.16 18.89
C CYS A 142 3.06 -8.23 20.00
N GLY A 143 4.24 -8.27 20.62
CA GLY A 143 4.65 -9.30 21.58
C GLY A 143 5.32 -10.52 20.97
N GLU A 144 5.32 -10.65 19.64
CA GLU A 144 6.14 -11.65 18.95
C GLU A 144 7.57 -11.13 18.75
N PRO A 145 8.58 -12.01 18.74
CA PRO A 145 9.98 -11.60 18.64
C PRO A 145 10.25 -10.69 17.43
N GLY A 146 10.74 -9.47 17.69
CA GLY A 146 11.11 -8.50 16.67
C GLY A 146 9.95 -7.65 16.10
N GLU A 147 8.69 -8.04 16.30
CA GLU A 147 7.56 -7.34 15.66
C GLU A 147 7.26 -5.96 16.30
N ASP A 148 7.45 -5.82 17.62
CA ASP A 148 7.33 -4.50 18.28
C ASP A 148 8.42 -3.53 17.79
N ALA A 149 9.64 -4.00 17.59
CA ALA A 149 10.74 -3.21 17.04
C ALA A 149 10.46 -2.85 15.57
N ALA A 150 10.03 -3.80 14.76
CA ALA A 150 9.66 -3.57 13.36
C ALA A 150 8.56 -2.51 13.23
N LEU A 151 7.52 -2.57 14.07
CA LEU A 151 6.46 -1.57 14.11
C LEU A 151 7.01 -0.19 14.47
N TYR A 152 7.77 -0.09 15.56
CA TYR A 152 8.34 1.18 16.02
C TYR A 152 9.20 1.84 14.95
N GLU A 153 10.15 1.10 14.37
CA GLU A 153 11.06 1.63 13.34
C GLU A 153 10.30 2.03 12.07
N THR A 154 9.24 1.29 11.71
CA THR A 154 8.41 1.64 10.55
C THR A 154 7.61 2.92 10.80
N VAL A 155 6.99 3.05 11.98
CA VAL A 155 6.25 4.27 12.36
C VAL A 155 7.19 5.47 12.38
N LYS A 156 8.41 5.32 12.90
CA LYS A 156 9.43 6.37 12.90
C LYS A 156 9.82 6.78 11.48
N ALA A 157 10.16 5.81 10.63
CA ALA A 157 10.57 6.06 9.25
C ALA A 157 9.48 6.77 8.41
N VAL A 158 8.22 6.45 8.65
CA VAL A 158 7.08 7.07 7.96
C VAL A 158 6.70 8.41 8.60
N GLY A 159 6.48 8.41 9.90
CA GLY A 159 5.87 9.56 10.60
C GLY A 159 6.84 10.65 10.99
N MET A 160 8.10 10.32 11.25
CA MET A 160 9.11 11.30 11.66
C MET A 160 10.06 11.72 10.54
N ASP A 161 10.30 10.83 9.59
CA ASP A 161 11.27 11.08 8.53
C ASP A 161 10.57 11.41 7.19
N LEU A 162 9.82 10.47 6.61
CA LEU A 162 9.31 10.59 5.24
C LEU A 162 8.17 11.63 5.13
N CYS A 163 7.12 11.51 5.92
CA CYS A 163 5.94 12.39 5.79
C CYS A 163 6.27 13.87 6.05
N PRO A 164 7.08 14.22 7.08
CA PRO A 164 7.53 15.59 7.25
C PRO A 164 8.38 16.10 6.07
N ALA A 165 9.28 15.28 5.53
CA ALA A 165 10.10 15.64 4.37
C ALA A 165 9.28 15.91 3.11
N LEU A 166 8.15 15.19 2.93
CA LEU A 166 7.22 15.40 1.82
C LEU A 166 6.18 16.50 2.08
N GLY A 167 6.09 17.02 3.30
CA GLY A 167 5.07 18.00 3.69
C GLY A 167 3.65 17.41 3.73
N VAL A 168 3.51 16.10 3.87
CA VAL A 168 2.22 15.41 3.97
C VAL A 168 1.94 14.97 5.41
N SER A 169 0.67 14.74 5.74
CA SER A 169 0.27 14.33 7.09
C SER A 169 -0.62 13.10 7.08
N ILE A 170 -0.59 12.37 8.20
CA ILE A 170 -1.45 11.21 8.48
C ILE A 170 -2.40 11.60 9.63
N PRO A 171 -3.52 12.30 9.34
CA PRO A 171 -4.45 12.74 10.38
C PRO A 171 -5.32 11.63 10.95
N VAL A 172 -5.43 10.50 10.26
CA VAL A 172 -6.33 9.41 10.62
C VAL A 172 -5.72 8.05 10.26
N GLY A 173 -6.14 7.04 10.98
CA GLY A 173 -5.76 5.66 10.75
C GLY A 173 -6.28 4.76 11.85
N LYS A 174 -5.89 3.51 11.80
CA LYS A 174 -6.19 2.53 12.85
C LYS A 174 -5.04 1.53 12.97
N ASP A 175 -5.02 0.82 14.09
CA ASP A 175 -4.07 -0.25 14.34
C ASP A 175 -4.77 -1.56 14.74
N SER A 176 -4.13 -2.67 14.41
CA SER A 176 -4.48 -4.02 14.82
C SER A 176 -3.21 -4.72 15.26
N LEU A 177 -3.03 -4.86 16.57
CA LEU A 177 -1.75 -5.24 17.15
C LEU A 177 -1.64 -6.72 17.55
N SER A 178 -2.60 -7.56 17.16
CA SER A 178 -2.63 -8.98 17.49
C SER A 178 -2.67 -9.87 16.26
N MET A 179 -1.87 -9.53 15.24
CA MET A 179 -1.90 -10.18 13.92
C MET A 179 -1.19 -11.52 13.91
N ARG A 180 -1.72 -12.46 14.69
CA ARG A 180 -1.31 -13.86 14.71
C ARG A 180 -2.53 -14.77 14.78
N THR A 181 -2.38 -15.94 14.18
CA THR A 181 -3.33 -17.05 14.32
C THR A 181 -2.64 -18.22 14.99
N GLN A 182 -3.29 -18.82 15.96
CA GLN A 182 -2.78 -19.98 16.67
C GLN A 182 -3.87 -21.05 16.74
N TRP A 183 -3.49 -22.32 16.50
CA TRP A 183 -4.40 -23.45 16.57
C TRP A 183 -3.67 -24.70 17.08
N SER A 184 -4.43 -25.75 17.38
CA SER A 184 -3.90 -27.03 17.78
C SER A 184 -4.07 -28.04 16.65
N GLU A 185 -3.03 -28.73 16.28
CA GLU A 185 -3.02 -29.77 15.26
C GLU A 185 -2.18 -30.95 15.72
N GLY A 186 -2.80 -32.14 15.83
CA GLY A 186 -2.11 -33.36 16.32
C GLY A 186 -1.52 -33.21 17.72
N GLY A 187 -2.16 -32.46 18.62
CA GLY A 187 -1.68 -32.20 19.98
C GLY A 187 -0.53 -31.15 20.05
N GLN A 188 -0.13 -30.58 18.91
CA GLN A 188 0.89 -29.54 18.85
C GLN A 188 0.26 -28.17 18.59
N THR A 189 0.77 -27.14 19.24
CA THR A 189 0.40 -25.75 18.94
C THR A 189 1.04 -25.30 17.65
N ARG A 190 0.25 -24.89 16.69
CA ARG A 190 0.66 -24.24 15.46
C ARG A 190 0.39 -22.74 15.53
N LYS A 191 1.24 -21.95 14.91
CA LYS A 191 1.13 -20.50 14.92
C LYS A 191 1.58 -19.91 13.58
N VAL A 192 0.85 -18.92 13.09
CA VAL A 192 1.25 -18.05 11.99
C VAL A 192 1.24 -16.60 12.48
N THR A 193 2.29 -15.88 12.19
CA THR A 193 2.50 -14.49 12.56
C THR A 193 2.62 -13.65 11.28
N SER A 194 1.81 -12.61 11.17
CA SER A 194 1.93 -11.65 10.06
C SER A 194 3.07 -10.68 10.32
N PRO A 195 3.90 -10.33 9.33
CA PRO A 195 4.83 -9.22 9.47
C PRO A 195 4.08 -7.88 9.61
N VAL A 196 4.80 -6.84 10.02
CA VAL A 196 4.23 -5.47 10.01
C VAL A 196 3.65 -5.18 8.64
N SER A 197 2.40 -4.74 8.63
CA SER A 197 1.68 -4.39 7.42
C SER A 197 1.17 -2.96 7.54
N LEU A 198 1.60 -2.11 6.63
CA LEU A 198 1.11 -0.75 6.50
C LEU A 198 0.33 -0.63 5.20
N ILE A 199 -0.96 -0.29 5.31
CA ILE A 199 -1.80 0.06 4.17
C ILE A 199 -2.09 1.55 4.26
N VAL A 200 -1.69 2.29 3.22
CA VAL A 200 -1.87 3.73 3.14
C VAL A 200 -2.93 4.05 2.10
N THR A 201 -3.88 4.89 2.46
CA THR A 201 -4.78 5.52 1.49
C THR A 201 -4.44 7.01 1.42
N ALA A 202 -4.19 7.51 0.21
CA ALA A 202 -3.95 8.91 -0.05
C ALA A 202 -5.22 9.57 -0.60
N PHE A 203 -5.50 10.79 -0.15
CA PHE A 203 -6.66 11.58 -0.55
C PHE A 203 -6.22 12.98 -0.97
N ALA A 204 -6.85 13.49 -2.02
CA ALA A 204 -6.69 14.88 -2.43
C ALA A 204 -7.98 15.46 -3.00
N SER A 205 -8.33 16.67 -2.61
CA SER A 205 -9.41 17.43 -3.26
C SER A 205 -8.91 18.03 -4.57
N LEU A 206 -9.77 18.01 -5.59
CA LEU A 206 -9.49 18.51 -6.93
C LEU A 206 -10.42 19.66 -7.27
N ALA A 207 -9.87 20.73 -7.82
CA ALA A 207 -10.69 21.81 -8.38
C ALA A 207 -11.34 21.40 -9.71
N ASP A 208 -10.66 20.56 -10.48
CA ASP A 208 -11.12 20.05 -11.76
C ASP A 208 -10.58 18.63 -11.99
N VAL A 209 -11.47 17.66 -12.09
CA VAL A 209 -11.12 16.24 -12.29
C VAL A 209 -10.72 15.91 -13.73
N ARG A 210 -10.99 16.78 -14.71
CA ARG A 210 -10.79 16.50 -16.14
C ARG A 210 -9.34 16.33 -16.54
N GLY A 211 -8.40 16.84 -15.75
CA GLY A 211 -6.97 16.63 -15.94
C GLY A 211 -6.44 15.25 -15.49
N THR A 212 -7.32 14.33 -15.12
CA THR A 212 -6.92 12.98 -14.69
C THR A 212 -6.42 12.16 -15.88
N PHE A 213 -5.22 11.60 -15.72
CA PHE A 213 -4.65 10.66 -16.67
C PHE A 213 -5.23 9.25 -16.48
N THR A 214 -5.10 8.46 -17.53
CA THR A 214 -5.40 7.02 -17.51
C THR A 214 -4.14 6.24 -17.89
N PRO A 215 -4.06 4.94 -17.60
CA PRO A 215 -2.91 4.13 -18.01
C PRO A 215 -2.85 3.87 -19.52
N GLN A 216 -3.81 4.37 -20.29
CA GLN A 216 -3.78 4.27 -21.75
C GLN A 216 -2.74 5.23 -22.33
N LEU A 217 -1.78 4.70 -23.06
CA LEU A 217 -0.77 5.50 -23.75
C LEU A 217 -1.39 6.23 -24.94
N ASP A 218 -1.00 7.49 -25.14
CA ASP A 218 -1.38 8.27 -26.32
C ASP A 218 -0.47 7.92 -27.48
N ALA A 219 -1.00 7.17 -28.45
CA ALA A 219 -0.27 6.78 -29.68
C ALA A 219 -0.30 7.86 -30.78
N THR A 220 -0.99 8.99 -30.53
CA THR A 220 -1.10 10.10 -31.52
C THR A 220 0.03 11.11 -31.37
N GLN A 221 0.78 11.06 -30.28
CA GLN A 221 1.89 11.94 -29.97
C GLN A 221 3.20 11.17 -29.85
N ASP A 222 4.29 11.86 -30.11
CA ASP A 222 5.63 11.31 -29.88
C ASP A 222 5.90 11.33 -28.37
N THR A 223 5.88 10.15 -27.75
CA THR A 223 6.01 9.99 -26.29
C THR A 223 7.22 9.11 -25.96
N THR A 224 7.85 9.40 -24.84
CA THR A 224 8.96 8.62 -24.31
C THR A 224 8.55 7.99 -22.98
N LEU A 225 8.74 6.68 -22.87
CA LEU A 225 8.60 5.97 -21.60
C LEU A 225 9.88 6.14 -20.78
N LEU A 226 9.75 6.68 -19.58
CA LEU A 226 10.85 6.82 -18.64
C LEU A 226 10.72 5.79 -17.54
N LEU A 227 11.77 5.00 -17.32
CA LEU A 227 11.91 4.18 -16.13
C LEU A 227 12.61 5.02 -15.05
N VAL A 228 11.89 5.30 -13.98
CA VAL A 228 12.47 5.94 -12.78
C VAL A 228 12.74 4.84 -11.76
N GLU A 229 14.00 4.51 -11.61
CA GLU A 229 14.47 3.51 -10.66
C GLU A 229 15.45 4.15 -9.68
N ILE A 230 15.24 3.91 -8.40
CA ILE A 230 16.28 4.16 -7.39
C ILE A 230 17.21 2.96 -7.49
N GLY A 231 18.35 3.12 -8.16
CA GLY A 231 19.31 2.05 -8.35
C GLY A 231 19.57 1.29 -7.06
N ARG A 232 19.81 -0.01 -7.16
CA ARG A 232 20.19 -0.84 -6.02
C ARG A 232 21.34 -0.16 -5.30
N ALA A 233 21.13 0.20 -4.05
CA ALA A 233 22.24 0.50 -3.19
C ALA A 233 23.13 -0.75 -3.23
N HIS A 234 24.32 -0.62 -3.79
CA HIS A 234 25.32 -1.67 -3.71
C HIS A 234 25.64 -1.85 -2.22
N VAL A 235 25.16 -2.94 -1.67
CA VAL A 235 25.59 -3.44 -0.38
C VAL A 235 26.84 -4.28 -0.64
#